data_d9c91905f49d2a7166b7f6a5e84c0bf9
#
_entry.id   d9c91905f49d2a7166b7f6a5e84c0bf9
#
_cell.length_a   1.000
_cell.length_b   1.000
_cell.length_c   1.000
_cell.angle_alpha   90.00
_cell.angle_beta   90.00
_cell.angle_gamma   90.00
#
_symmetry.space_group_name_H-M   'P 1'
#
loop_
_entity.id
_entity.type
_entity.pdbx_description
1 polymer ?
#
loop_
_entity_poly.entity_id
_entity_poly.type
_entity_poly.pdbx_seq_one_letter_code
_entity_poly.pdbx_strand_id
1 'polypeptide(L)'
;MEPGVTLRTFQLAQDPGSVCTLKSGTTPNVDKLMPTIDWSTPEHFGASDRFITHALATLTVPAEGEYTFRVTNDDGALVYVDDQLLLENDGPNDSTSVEGAITLAEGAHDLRVEYYEGTDKQRLTLAWKTPGSSTFEVVPTSALSTEANVVRVTAPGNKYCEGATDTSGDGLRLDTVNPNYELIDLRPAGFEPKVSGLAFTPDEKLAVVTTGDVSSGGWRPDPTTGEVYLLDGVIDATGPEDVTVTKVADKLLNPMGIEVIEDSIFVSERYQLTQLTDPDGDGFYDTHTKIAGWPDGGNFHEFAFGLIHDEDYFYVNLSVAIDNGGATTTPQPAANRGTAIKIDRATGEVTYVAGGLRTPNGIGFGPEGEIFGTDNQGAWLPANKLVHIEQDKFFNHFTTPAGPFDANPVSQPALWLPQNEIANSPGNPILVQDGEFAGQMLLGDVTYGGLQRAFLEKVDGEFQGAVFRHTAG
;
A
#
# COMPACT_ATOMS: atom_id res chain seq x y z
N MET A 1 -13.20 11.42 31.27
CA MET A 1 -11.72 11.39 31.41
C MET A 1 -11.34 10.21 32.26
N GLU A 2 -10.20 9.57 31.98
CA GLU A 2 -9.57 8.55 32.83
C GLU A 2 -8.15 9.00 33.18
N PRO A 3 -7.62 8.67 34.39
CA PRO A 3 -6.28 9.10 34.79
C PRO A 3 -5.19 8.49 33.92
N GLY A 4 -4.22 9.31 33.51
CA GLY A 4 -3.07 8.87 32.72
C GLY A 4 -2.85 9.64 31.43
N VAL A 5 -2.02 9.06 30.57
CA VAL A 5 -1.56 9.60 29.29
C VAL A 5 -1.85 8.61 28.16
N THR A 6 -2.38 9.08 27.06
CA THR A 6 -2.43 8.28 25.83
C THR A 6 -1.06 8.29 25.18
N LEU A 7 -0.45 7.11 25.05
CA LEU A 7 0.78 6.89 24.29
C LEU A 7 0.43 6.33 22.91
N ARG A 8 0.94 6.99 21.85
CA ARG A 8 0.87 6.50 20.47
C ARG A 8 2.25 6.41 19.88
N THR A 9 2.69 5.20 19.51
CA THR A 9 4.00 4.98 18.87
C THR A 9 3.83 4.64 17.41
N PHE A 10 4.69 5.24 16.59
CA PHE A 10 4.72 5.14 15.14
C PHE A 10 6.09 4.65 14.70
N GLN A 11 6.19 3.40 14.29
CA GLN A 11 7.43 2.80 13.78
C GLN A 11 7.79 3.43 12.44
N LEU A 12 8.99 3.92 12.29
CA LEU A 12 9.46 4.55 11.04
C LEU A 12 10.30 3.58 10.20
N ALA A 13 10.23 3.75 8.87
CA ALA A 13 11.07 3.02 7.93
C ALA A 13 12.54 3.45 8.02
N GLN A 14 12.78 4.74 8.29
CA GLN A 14 14.11 5.34 8.36
C GLN A 14 14.22 6.21 9.61
N ASP A 15 15.46 6.38 10.09
CA ASP A 15 15.75 7.33 11.14
C ASP A 15 15.58 8.77 10.61
N PRO A 16 14.67 9.58 11.16
CA PRO A 16 14.48 10.96 10.73
C PRO A 16 15.53 11.91 11.30
N GLY A 17 16.32 11.51 12.29
CA GLY A 17 17.33 12.33 12.98
C GLY A 17 16.75 13.43 13.88
N SER A 18 15.45 13.52 14.03
CA SER A 18 14.73 14.49 14.86
C SER A 18 13.25 14.15 14.95
N VAL A 19 12.51 14.80 15.85
CA VAL A 19 11.05 14.75 15.84
C VAL A 19 10.53 15.26 14.50
N CYS A 20 9.67 14.50 13.86
CA CYS A 20 9.08 14.87 12.58
C CYS A 20 7.55 14.89 12.63
N THR A 21 6.95 15.74 11.81
CA THR A 21 5.51 15.70 11.56
C THR A 21 5.20 14.44 10.75
N LEU A 22 4.32 13.59 11.27
CA LEU A 22 3.85 12.41 10.55
C LEU A 22 2.87 12.80 9.44
N LYS A 23 2.82 12.03 8.37
CA LYS A 23 1.80 12.21 7.33
C LYS A 23 0.40 12.19 7.97
N SER A 24 -0.45 13.11 7.54
CA SER A 24 -1.82 13.23 8.06
C SER A 24 -2.61 11.92 7.92
N GLY A 25 -3.35 11.55 8.95
CA GLY A 25 -4.17 10.32 8.97
C GLY A 25 -3.40 9.05 9.31
N THR A 26 -2.12 9.16 9.70
CA THR A 26 -1.29 7.99 10.06
C THR A 26 -1.82 7.32 11.34
N THR A 27 -2.13 6.02 11.24
CA THR A 27 -2.56 5.19 12.38
C THR A 27 -1.33 4.68 13.14
N PRO A 28 -1.30 4.76 14.49
CA PRO A 28 -0.14 4.31 15.27
C PRO A 28 0.03 2.78 15.23
N ASN A 29 1.27 2.32 15.43
CA ASN A 29 1.56 0.89 15.64
C ASN A 29 1.17 0.44 17.05
N VAL A 30 1.26 1.35 18.02
CA VAL A 30 0.89 1.14 19.43
C VAL A 30 0.03 2.31 19.88
N ASP A 31 -1.12 2.03 20.50
CA ASP A 31 -1.98 3.01 21.18
C ASP A 31 -2.40 2.42 22.53
N LYS A 32 -1.95 3.02 23.62
CA LYS A 32 -2.24 2.50 24.98
C LYS A 32 -2.29 3.61 26.02
N LEU A 33 -2.93 3.30 27.14
CA LEU A 33 -2.97 4.16 28.33
C LEU A 33 -1.73 3.90 29.18
N MET A 34 -1.05 4.96 29.58
CA MET A 34 0.11 4.94 30.49
C MET A 34 -0.18 5.80 31.73
N PRO A 35 0.34 5.43 32.92
CA PRO A 35 0.07 6.20 34.15
C PRO A 35 0.74 7.57 34.18
N THR A 36 1.96 7.69 33.69
CA THR A 36 2.77 8.92 33.68
C THR A 36 3.68 8.92 32.46
N ILE A 37 4.45 9.98 32.25
CA ILE A 37 5.53 10.06 31.25
C ILE A 37 6.86 9.81 31.99
N ASP A 38 7.24 8.55 32.19
CA ASP A 38 8.51 8.10 32.75
C ASP A 38 8.84 6.72 32.15
N TRP A 39 9.40 6.75 30.96
CA TRP A 39 9.59 5.59 30.10
C TRP A 39 11.07 5.41 29.73
N SER A 40 11.57 4.16 29.75
CA SER A 40 12.98 3.91 29.50
C SER A 40 13.26 2.51 28.94
N THR A 41 12.23 1.79 28.49
CA THR A 41 12.41 0.47 27.91
C THR A 41 11.55 0.26 26.67
N PRO A 42 11.93 -0.65 25.76
CA PRO A 42 11.13 -0.97 24.58
C PRO A 42 9.67 -1.36 24.90
N GLU A 43 9.43 -1.99 26.04
CA GLU A 43 8.08 -2.38 26.46
C GLU A 43 7.18 -1.17 26.76
N HIS A 44 7.78 -0.07 27.25
CA HIS A 44 7.04 1.16 27.46
C HIS A 44 6.57 1.77 26.13
N PHE A 45 7.41 1.80 25.11
CA PHE A 45 7.09 2.40 23.82
C PHE A 45 6.40 1.40 22.86
N GLY A 46 6.70 0.11 23.01
CA GLY A 46 6.27 -0.95 22.09
C GLY A 46 7.09 -0.99 20.79
N ALA A 47 8.26 -0.34 20.78
CA ALA A 47 9.24 -0.30 19.71
C ALA A 47 10.63 -0.15 20.31
N SER A 48 11.69 -0.54 19.56
CA SER A 48 13.08 -0.46 20.01
C SER A 48 13.85 0.68 19.35
N ASP A 49 13.68 0.88 18.06
CA ASP A 49 14.48 1.84 17.29
C ASP A 49 13.61 2.51 16.23
N ARG A 50 14.02 3.68 15.76
CA ARG A 50 13.41 4.42 14.63
C ARG A 50 11.91 4.60 14.78
N PHE A 51 11.49 5.33 15.80
CA PHE A 51 10.07 5.59 16.01
C PHE A 51 9.81 7.01 16.53
N ILE A 52 8.59 7.47 16.30
CA ILE A 52 8.02 8.67 16.94
C ILE A 52 6.99 8.22 17.96
N THR A 53 6.96 8.87 19.10
CA THR A 53 5.90 8.70 20.09
C THR A 53 5.22 10.02 20.38
N HIS A 54 3.88 10.03 20.37
CA HIS A 54 3.06 11.11 20.88
C HIS A 54 2.48 10.72 22.24
N ALA A 55 2.76 11.50 23.26
CA ALA A 55 2.13 11.43 24.57
C ALA A 55 1.10 12.56 24.68
N LEU A 56 -0.17 12.22 24.86
CA LEU A 56 -1.30 13.14 24.84
C LEU A 56 -2.07 13.05 26.15
N ALA A 57 -2.24 14.17 26.84
CA ALA A 57 -3.00 14.24 28.08
C ALA A 57 -3.62 15.62 28.31
N THR A 58 -4.63 15.67 29.14
CA THR A 58 -5.04 16.90 29.81
C THR A 58 -4.26 16.99 31.11
N LEU A 59 -3.51 18.08 31.30
CA LEU A 59 -2.79 18.42 32.53
C LEU A 59 -3.70 19.22 33.43
N THR A 60 -3.98 18.75 34.62
CA THR A 60 -4.76 19.49 35.62
C THR A 60 -3.82 20.24 36.58
N VAL A 61 -3.88 21.55 36.56
CA VAL A 61 -3.08 22.46 37.36
C VAL A 61 -3.88 22.85 38.63
N PRO A 62 -3.36 22.51 39.83
CA PRO A 62 -4.14 22.73 41.09
C PRO A 62 -4.21 24.16 41.58
N ALA A 63 -3.37 25.06 41.07
CA ALA A 63 -3.36 26.47 41.42
C ALA A 63 -2.70 27.29 40.30
N GLU A 64 -3.16 28.53 40.12
CA GLU A 64 -2.48 29.47 39.24
C GLU A 64 -1.05 29.78 39.73
N GLY A 65 -0.11 29.83 38.82
CA GLY A 65 1.27 30.19 39.13
C GLY A 65 2.29 29.77 38.09
N GLU A 66 3.57 30.02 38.39
CA GLU A 66 4.68 29.60 37.54
C GLU A 66 5.06 28.15 37.82
N TYR A 67 4.98 27.32 36.78
CA TYR A 67 5.41 25.91 36.74
C TYR A 67 6.69 25.82 35.94
N THR A 68 7.69 25.08 36.45
CA THR A 68 8.88 24.78 35.67
C THR A 68 8.84 23.31 35.27
N PHE A 69 8.83 23.06 33.99
CA PHE A 69 8.91 21.71 33.45
C PHE A 69 10.35 21.32 33.10
N ARG A 70 10.64 20.03 33.20
CA ARG A 70 11.88 19.42 32.72
C ARG A 70 11.52 18.19 31.90
N VAL A 71 12.03 18.13 30.65
CA VAL A 71 12.06 16.90 29.88
C VAL A 71 13.47 16.33 29.94
N THR A 72 13.57 15.00 30.12
CA THR A 72 14.81 14.23 30.02
C THR A 72 14.57 13.17 28.97
N ASN A 73 15.34 13.16 27.93
CA ASN A 73 15.14 12.29 26.78
C ASN A 73 16.47 11.79 26.18
N ASP A 74 16.36 10.66 25.54
CA ASP A 74 17.30 9.97 24.71
C ASP A 74 16.47 9.30 23.60
N ASP A 75 16.37 9.76 22.35
CA ASP A 75 17.04 10.89 21.68
C ASP A 75 16.31 12.24 21.83
N GLY A 76 15.38 12.61 20.88
CA GLY A 76 14.78 13.93 20.77
C GLY A 76 13.40 14.07 21.39
N ALA A 77 13.09 15.25 21.97
CA ALA A 77 11.75 15.53 22.46
C ALA A 77 11.32 17.00 22.32
N LEU A 78 10.02 17.19 22.04
CA LEU A 78 9.33 18.47 22.07
C LEU A 78 8.17 18.41 23.06
N VAL A 79 8.01 19.44 23.91
CA VAL A 79 6.92 19.52 24.88
C VAL A 79 6.06 20.76 24.60
N TYR A 80 4.77 20.54 24.45
CA TYR A 80 3.78 21.59 24.21
C TYR A 80 2.78 21.65 25.35
N VAL A 81 2.43 22.86 25.76
CA VAL A 81 1.31 23.15 26.67
C VAL A 81 0.40 24.14 25.97
N ASP A 82 -0.91 23.86 25.88
CA ASP A 82 -1.90 24.67 25.15
C ASP A 82 -1.42 25.03 23.73
N ASP A 83 -0.89 24.04 22.98
CA ASP A 83 -0.29 24.16 21.65
C ASP A 83 0.93 25.09 21.54
N GLN A 84 1.44 25.63 22.66
CA GLN A 84 2.67 26.40 22.67
C GLN A 84 3.88 25.51 22.96
N LEU A 85 4.90 25.58 22.11
CA LEU A 85 6.17 24.90 22.35
C LEU A 85 6.84 25.48 23.60
N LEU A 86 6.92 24.66 24.64
CA LEU A 86 7.53 25.04 25.92
C LEU A 86 8.97 24.56 26.03
N LEU A 87 9.26 23.32 25.64
CA LEU A 87 10.59 22.72 25.69
C LEU A 87 10.95 22.12 24.34
N GLU A 88 12.18 22.35 23.92
CA GLU A 88 12.79 21.77 22.74
C GLU A 88 14.14 21.16 23.13
N ASN A 89 14.23 19.83 23.05
CA ASN A 89 15.45 19.06 23.24
C ASN A 89 15.51 18.00 22.14
N ASP A 90 15.43 18.48 20.89
CA ASP A 90 15.29 17.65 19.70
C ASP A 90 16.66 17.21 19.13
N GLY A 91 16.60 16.22 18.22
CA GLY A 91 17.79 15.62 17.60
C GLY A 91 18.42 14.50 18.43
N PRO A 92 19.50 13.90 17.94
CA PRO A 92 20.17 12.80 18.65
C PRO A 92 20.81 13.31 19.95
N ASN A 93 20.30 12.81 21.06
CA ASN A 93 20.73 13.16 22.41
C ASN A 93 21.06 11.89 23.21
N ASP A 94 22.11 11.93 24.02
CA ASP A 94 22.47 10.87 24.95
C ASP A 94 21.98 11.23 26.37
N SER A 95 20.71 10.99 26.62
CA SER A 95 20.03 11.20 27.91
C SER A 95 20.24 12.60 28.52
N THR A 96 19.89 13.64 27.77
CA THR A 96 20.01 15.04 28.19
C THR A 96 18.73 15.60 28.77
N SER A 97 18.80 16.77 29.42
CA SER A 97 17.62 17.43 30.02
C SER A 97 17.59 18.91 29.68
N VAL A 98 16.40 19.42 29.40
CA VAL A 98 16.11 20.86 29.29
C VAL A 98 14.97 21.26 30.22
N GLU A 99 14.98 22.54 30.67
CA GLU A 99 13.98 23.11 31.58
C GLU A 99 13.36 24.36 30.96
N GLY A 100 12.09 24.61 31.27
CA GLY A 100 11.38 25.82 30.87
C GLY A 100 10.25 26.13 31.83
N ALA A 101 10.02 27.42 32.06
CA ALA A 101 8.97 27.90 32.95
C ALA A 101 7.80 28.47 32.13
N ILE A 102 6.60 28.27 32.65
CA ILE A 102 5.34 28.81 32.10
C ILE A 102 4.39 29.16 33.23
N THR A 103 3.67 30.27 33.09
CA THR A 103 2.59 30.63 34.01
C THR A 103 1.29 30.00 33.51
N LEU A 104 0.68 29.16 34.34
CA LEU A 104 -0.57 28.47 34.04
C LEU A 104 -1.66 28.93 34.99
N ALA A 105 -2.88 29.02 34.47
CA ALA A 105 -4.07 29.23 35.28
C ALA A 105 -4.42 27.96 36.05
N GLU A 106 -5.22 28.07 37.11
CA GLU A 106 -5.80 26.87 37.72
C GLU A 106 -6.78 26.20 36.75
N GLY A 107 -6.68 24.88 36.58
CA GLY A 107 -7.59 24.11 35.73
C GLY A 107 -6.91 23.18 34.76
N ALA A 108 -7.58 22.90 33.65
CA ALA A 108 -7.19 21.97 32.63
C ALA A 108 -6.41 22.65 31.49
N HIS A 109 -5.30 22.07 31.11
CA HIS A 109 -4.44 22.48 30.01
C HIS A 109 -4.15 21.31 29.10
N ASP A 110 -3.99 21.53 27.79
CA ASP A 110 -3.60 20.50 26.87
C ASP A 110 -2.09 20.24 26.99
N LEU A 111 -1.70 18.99 27.17
CA LEU A 111 -0.30 18.53 27.20
C LEU A 111 -0.04 17.59 26.05
N ARG A 112 0.96 17.93 25.21
CA ARG A 112 1.47 17.07 24.15
C ARG A 112 2.97 16.99 24.24
N VAL A 113 3.50 15.76 24.28
CA VAL A 113 4.92 15.48 24.15
C VAL A 113 5.14 14.64 22.90
N GLU A 114 6.00 15.12 22.04
CA GLU A 114 6.46 14.40 20.86
C GLU A 114 7.89 13.94 21.13
N TYR A 115 8.15 12.67 20.90
CA TYR A 115 9.42 12.03 21.19
C TYR A 115 9.89 11.27 19.96
N TYR A 116 11.17 11.34 19.68
CA TYR A 116 11.89 10.66 18.62
C TYR A 116 12.93 9.74 19.22
N GLU A 117 13.02 8.53 18.69
CA GLU A 117 14.05 7.54 18.96
C GLU A 117 14.70 7.10 17.64
N GLY A 118 16.05 7.22 17.56
CA GLY A 118 16.85 6.70 16.48
C GLY A 118 17.25 5.25 16.72
N THR A 119 18.29 5.05 17.50
CA THR A 119 18.85 3.73 17.83
C THR A 119 19.41 3.71 19.24
N ASP A 120 19.59 2.51 19.79
CA ASP A 120 20.23 2.18 21.07
C ASP A 120 19.33 2.31 22.30
N LYS A 121 19.46 3.36 23.11
CA LYS A 121 18.76 3.50 24.39
C LYS A 121 17.64 4.51 24.29
N GLN A 122 16.54 4.20 24.92
CA GLN A 122 15.35 5.01 24.93
C GLN A 122 15.11 5.62 26.29
N ARG A 123 14.75 6.89 26.33
CA ARG A 123 14.30 7.53 27.56
C ARG A 123 13.40 8.72 27.27
N LEU A 124 12.27 8.78 27.95
CA LEU A 124 11.42 9.97 28.01
C LEU A 124 10.86 10.13 29.41
N THR A 125 11.24 11.20 30.11
CA THR A 125 10.74 11.55 31.44
C THR A 125 10.29 13.00 31.44
N LEU A 126 9.04 13.26 31.85
CA LEU A 126 8.53 14.61 32.08
C LEU A 126 8.34 14.86 33.57
N ALA A 127 9.06 15.84 34.10
CA ALA A 127 8.99 16.27 35.48
C ALA A 127 8.63 17.75 35.58
N TRP A 128 8.08 18.15 36.70
CA TRP A 128 7.74 19.54 36.99
C TRP A 128 8.16 19.99 38.39
N LYS A 129 8.21 21.31 38.57
CA LYS A 129 8.13 21.98 39.84
C LYS A 129 6.86 22.81 39.90
N THR A 130 6.06 22.61 40.90
CA THR A 130 4.87 23.43 41.18
C THR A 130 5.26 24.74 41.83
N PRO A 131 4.40 25.75 41.81
CA PRO A 131 4.66 27.05 42.45
C PRO A 131 5.12 26.89 43.89
N GLY A 132 6.30 27.45 44.20
CA GLY A 132 6.91 27.35 45.53
C GLY A 132 7.71 26.08 45.82
N SER A 133 7.72 25.09 44.95
CA SER A 133 8.57 23.91 45.05
C SER A 133 9.98 24.20 44.57
N SER A 134 10.97 23.61 45.27
CA SER A 134 12.39 23.69 44.87
C SER A 134 12.87 22.39 44.19
N THR A 135 12.05 21.34 44.18
CA THR A 135 12.42 20.00 43.68
C THR A 135 11.55 19.60 42.50
N PHE A 136 12.17 18.93 41.53
CA PHE A 136 11.45 18.28 40.46
C PHE A 136 10.87 16.95 40.91
N GLU A 137 9.65 16.68 40.51
CA GLU A 137 9.01 15.38 40.59
C GLU A 137 8.42 15.02 39.22
N VAL A 138 8.34 13.72 38.90
CA VAL A 138 7.62 13.27 37.69
C VAL A 138 6.20 13.76 37.77
N VAL A 139 5.66 14.31 36.68
CA VAL A 139 4.26 14.76 36.66
C VAL A 139 3.36 13.59 37.07
N PRO A 140 2.65 13.69 38.23
CA PRO A 140 1.96 12.54 38.78
C PRO A 140 0.70 12.18 38.00
N THR A 141 0.30 10.92 38.03
CA THR A 141 -0.94 10.43 37.39
C THR A 141 -2.17 11.23 37.80
N SER A 142 -2.21 11.75 39.04
CA SER A 142 -3.32 12.56 39.54
C SER A 142 -3.47 13.93 38.85
N ALA A 143 -2.42 14.42 38.19
CA ALA A 143 -2.42 15.64 37.40
C ALA A 143 -2.67 15.36 35.90
N LEU A 144 -2.74 14.12 35.47
CA LEU A 144 -2.86 13.71 34.09
C LEU A 144 -4.18 12.96 33.86
N SER A 145 -4.85 13.27 32.77
CA SER A 145 -6.04 12.53 32.34
C SER A 145 -6.14 12.51 30.83
N THR A 146 -6.83 11.51 30.28
CA THR A 146 -7.12 11.36 28.87
C THR A 146 -8.57 10.96 28.66
N GLU A 147 -9.03 10.96 27.43
CA GLU A 147 -10.41 10.58 27.10
C GLU A 147 -10.68 9.11 27.48
N ALA A 148 -11.77 8.87 28.21
CA ALA A 148 -12.12 7.53 28.69
C ALA A 148 -12.90 6.74 27.62
N ASN A 149 -12.76 5.41 27.65
CA ASN A 149 -13.50 4.49 26.80
C ASN A 149 -13.27 4.70 25.28
N VAL A 150 -12.12 5.25 24.90
CA VAL A 150 -11.76 5.37 23.49
C VAL A 150 -11.43 4.00 22.89
N VAL A 151 -11.87 3.79 21.67
CA VAL A 151 -11.42 2.64 20.87
C VAL A 151 -9.99 2.91 20.40
N ARG A 152 -9.04 2.10 20.85
CA ARG A 152 -7.62 2.23 20.49
C ARG A 152 -7.37 1.43 19.23
N VAL A 153 -7.11 2.15 18.12
CA VAL A 153 -6.90 1.55 16.79
C VAL A 153 -5.41 1.58 16.47
N THR A 154 -4.88 0.44 16.05
CA THR A 154 -3.50 0.31 15.62
C THR A 154 -3.42 -0.32 14.24
N ALA A 155 -2.38 0.03 13.47
CA ALA A 155 -2.08 -0.57 12.19
C ALA A 155 -0.59 -0.98 12.14
N PRO A 156 -0.27 -2.16 11.60
CA PRO A 156 1.10 -2.59 11.41
C PRO A 156 1.81 -1.79 10.31
N GLY A 157 3.10 -2.07 10.11
CA GLY A 157 3.92 -1.48 9.05
C GLY A 157 4.57 -0.16 9.44
N ASN A 158 5.55 0.24 8.64
CA ASN A 158 6.30 1.46 8.84
C ASN A 158 5.47 2.70 8.51
N LYS A 159 5.73 3.77 9.24
CA LYS A 159 5.12 5.09 9.05
C LYS A 159 6.15 6.05 8.47
N TYR A 160 5.66 7.18 7.97
CA TYR A 160 6.51 8.14 7.26
C TYR A 160 6.29 9.55 7.78
N CYS A 161 7.37 10.30 7.90
CA CYS A 161 7.34 11.72 8.13
C CYS A 161 6.75 12.46 6.92
N GLU A 162 6.16 13.62 7.12
CA GLU A 162 5.72 14.51 6.05
C GLU A 162 6.92 14.92 5.19
N GLY A 163 6.77 14.85 3.87
CA GLY A 163 7.86 15.11 2.93
C GLY A 163 8.84 13.96 2.70
N ALA A 164 8.74 12.86 3.46
CA ALA A 164 9.49 11.66 3.13
C ALA A 164 9.01 11.07 1.81
N THR A 165 9.95 10.70 0.95
CA THR A 165 9.63 9.92 -0.24
C THR A 165 9.30 8.49 0.18
N ASP A 166 8.14 8.01 -0.25
CA ASP A 166 7.81 6.59 -0.15
C ASP A 166 8.80 5.84 -1.05
N THR A 167 9.81 5.24 -0.45
CA THR A 167 10.64 4.27 -1.15
C THR A 167 9.88 2.96 -1.17
N SER A 168 9.69 2.40 -2.36
CA SER A 168 9.10 1.07 -2.52
C SER A 168 9.96 0.05 -1.80
N GLY A 169 9.38 -0.60 -0.79
CA GLY A 169 10.07 -1.59 0.03
C GLY A 169 11.31 -1.05 0.75
N ASP A 170 11.95 -1.88 1.51
CA ASP A 170 13.21 -1.57 2.17
C ASP A 170 14.44 -2.00 1.36
N GLY A 171 14.23 -2.53 0.15
CA GLY A 171 15.26 -3.10 -0.71
C GLY A 171 15.82 -4.44 -0.20
N LEU A 172 15.25 -4.96 0.86
CA LEU A 172 15.62 -6.26 1.42
C LEU A 172 14.75 -7.36 0.81
N ARG A 173 15.24 -8.58 0.88
CA ARG A 173 14.43 -9.75 0.53
C ARG A 173 13.28 -9.89 1.52
N LEU A 174 12.15 -10.41 1.04
CA LEU A 174 11.06 -10.83 1.90
C LEU A 174 11.58 -11.88 2.89
N ASP A 175 11.62 -11.54 4.17
CA ASP A 175 12.19 -12.40 5.22
C ASP A 175 11.12 -13.01 6.14
N THR A 176 9.89 -12.51 6.04
CA THR A 176 8.78 -12.95 6.89
C THR A 176 7.59 -13.35 6.02
N VAL A 177 7.30 -14.64 6.03
CA VAL A 177 6.11 -15.21 5.40
C VAL A 177 5.16 -15.75 6.47
N ASN A 178 3.90 -15.96 6.11
CA ASN A 178 2.96 -16.65 6.99
C ASN A 178 3.54 -18.04 7.35
N PRO A 179 3.50 -18.46 8.63
CA PRO A 179 4.14 -19.71 9.09
C PRO A 179 3.62 -21.00 8.41
N ASN A 180 2.53 -20.91 7.65
CA ASN A 180 2.01 -22.03 6.87
C ASN A 180 2.69 -22.17 5.50
N TYR A 181 3.62 -21.28 5.16
CA TYR A 181 4.32 -21.28 3.88
C TYR A 181 5.83 -21.23 4.07
N GLU A 182 6.55 -21.81 3.15
CA GLU A 182 7.99 -21.68 2.98
C GLU A 182 8.28 -20.78 1.77
N LEU A 183 9.19 -19.81 1.93
CA LEU A 183 9.65 -18.96 0.84
C LEU A 183 10.84 -19.61 0.13
N ILE A 184 10.68 -19.93 -1.14
CA ILE A 184 11.73 -20.49 -1.99
C ILE A 184 12.06 -19.50 -3.09
N ASP A 185 13.33 -19.11 -3.22
CA ASP A 185 13.81 -18.25 -4.31
C ASP A 185 14.05 -19.15 -5.56
N LEU A 186 13.19 -18.99 -6.57
CA LEU A 186 13.23 -19.77 -7.81
C LEU A 186 13.88 -19.01 -8.97
N ARG A 187 14.30 -17.78 -8.79
CA ARG A 187 14.83 -16.94 -9.86
C ARG A 187 16.27 -17.33 -10.22
N PRO A 188 16.53 -17.87 -11.43
CA PRO A 188 17.88 -18.19 -11.86
C PRO A 188 18.81 -16.98 -11.92
N ALA A 189 20.09 -17.19 -11.65
CA ALA A 189 21.10 -16.14 -11.68
C ALA A 189 21.17 -15.48 -13.07
N GLY A 190 21.14 -14.14 -13.09
CA GLY A 190 21.18 -13.35 -14.33
C GLY A 190 19.83 -13.19 -15.03
N PHE A 191 18.75 -13.79 -14.54
CA PHE A 191 17.40 -13.53 -15.01
C PHE A 191 16.74 -12.47 -14.14
N GLU A 192 16.65 -11.23 -14.61
CA GLU A 192 16.10 -10.07 -13.90
C GLU A 192 14.95 -9.42 -14.69
N PRO A 193 13.84 -10.14 -14.89
CA PRO A 193 12.72 -9.66 -15.69
C PRO A 193 11.97 -8.53 -14.97
N LYS A 194 11.50 -7.54 -15.73
CA LYS A 194 10.52 -6.56 -15.25
C LYS A 194 9.12 -7.11 -15.45
N VAL A 195 8.73 -8.02 -14.57
CA VAL A 195 7.48 -8.80 -14.67
C VAL A 195 6.27 -7.88 -14.64
N SER A 196 5.35 -8.08 -15.58
CA SER A 196 4.08 -7.38 -15.68
C SER A 196 2.86 -8.31 -15.72
N GLY A 197 3.08 -9.62 -15.88
CA GLY A 197 2.02 -10.62 -15.80
C GLY A 197 2.61 -12.02 -15.72
N LEU A 198 1.83 -12.94 -15.13
CA LEU A 198 2.17 -14.33 -14.90
C LEU A 198 0.96 -15.21 -15.23
N ALA A 199 1.18 -16.34 -15.88
CA ALA A 199 0.17 -17.37 -16.08
C ALA A 199 0.82 -18.75 -16.11
N PHE A 200 0.13 -19.78 -15.65
CA PHE A 200 0.58 -21.15 -15.87
C PHE A 200 0.10 -21.68 -17.21
N THR A 201 0.97 -22.42 -17.88
CA THR A 201 0.62 -23.18 -19.07
C THR A 201 -0.10 -24.48 -18.68
N PRO A 202 -0.83 -25.12 -19.61
CA PRO A 202 -1.47 -26.41 -19.33
C PRO A 202 -0.48 -27.54 -18.97
N ASP A 203 0.79 -27.42 -19.37
CA ASP A 203 1.88 -28.32 -19.02
C ASP A 203 2.73 -27.84 -17.82
N GLU A 204 2.13 -27.00 -16.96
CA GLU A 204 2.69 -26.57 -15.65
C GLU A 204 3.96 -25.71 -15.71
N LYS A 205 4.26 -25.08 -16.85
CA LYS A 205 5.29 -24.05 -16.94
C LYS A 205 4.73 -22.69 -16.52
N LEU A 206 5.58 -21.84 -15.97
CA LEU A 206 5.21 -20.45 -15.65
C LEU A 206 5.55 -19.55 -16.84
N ALA A 207 4.52 -19.04 -17.50
CA ALA A 207 4.67 -17.98 -18.49
C ALA A 207 4.82 -16.63 -17.79
N VAL A 208 5.86 -15.90 -18.16
CA VAL A 208 6.21 -14.57 -17.62
C VAL A 208 6.23 -13.57 -18.75
N VAL A 209 5.42 -12.52 -18.66
CA VAL A 209 5.49 -11.38 -19.58
C VAL A 209 6.15 -10.18 -18.92
N THR A 210 6.97 -9.44 -19.67
CA THR A 210 7.73 -8.28 -19.20
C THR A 210 7.26 -7.01 -19.88
N THR A 211 7.27 -5.87 -19.16
CA THR A 211 6.88 -4.57 -19.73
C THR A 211 7.84 -4.03 -20.80
N GLY A 212 9.04 -4.58 -20.89
CA GLY A 212 10.13 -4.06 -21.70
C GLY A 212 11.03 -3.06 -20.94
N ASP A 213 12.01 -2.50 -21.65
CA ASP A 213 12.94 -1.54 -21.07
C ASP A 213 12.27 -0.20 -20.78
N VAL A 214 12.39 0.24 -19.53
CA VAL A 214 12.11 1.61 -19.15
C VAL A 214 13.38 2.41 -19.46
N SER A 215 13.37 3.20 -20.54
CA SER A 215 14.54 4.01 -20.92
C SER A 215 14.99 4.90 -19.77
N SER A 216 16.29 5.09 -19.64
CA SER A 216 17.01 5.82 -18.58
C SER A 216 16.74 7.34 -18.54
N GLY A 217 15.51 7.77 -18.59
CA GLY A 217 15.11 9.18 -18.62
C GLY A 217 13.69 9.46 -18.15
N GLY A 218 13.08 8.51 -17.47
CA GLY A 218 11.71 8.62 -16.95
C GLY A 218 10.72 7.78 -17.78
N TRP A 219 9.71 7.41 -17.19
CA TRP A 219 8.42 6.78 -17.47
C TRP A 219 7.95 6.60 -18.94
N ARG A 220 8.86 6.42 -19.87
CA ARG A 220 8.55 6.01 -21.25
C ARG A 220 9.33 4.75 -21.56
N PRO A 221 8.75 3.56 -21.33
CA PRO A 221 9.35 2.33 -21.84
C PRO A 221 9.48 2.44 -23.37
N ASP A 222 10.54 1.85 -23.93
CA ASP A 222 10.55 1.57 -25.36
C ASP A 222 9.34 0.67 -25.63
N PRO A 223 8.39 1.11 -26.44
CA PRO A 223 7.08 0.47 -26.49
C PRO A 223 7.12 -0.96 -27.05
N THR A 224 8.18 -1.38 -27.67
CA THR A 224 8.27 -2.65 -28.41
C THR A 224 9.29 -3.64 -27.82
N THR A 225 9.70 -3.46 -26.59
CA THR A 225 10.68 -4.32 -25.91
C THR A 225 10.07 -5.31 -24.92
N GLY A 226 8.75 -5.47 -24.90
CA GLY A 226 8.08 -6.50 -24.11
C GLY A 226 8.40 -7.89 -24.63
N GLU A 227 8.62 -8.82 -23.72
CA GLU A 227 9.04 -10.20 -24.00
C GLU A 227 8.22 -11.20 -23.21
N VAL A 228 8.12 -12.44 -23.70
CA VAL A 228 7.54 -13.56 -22.96
C VAL A 228 8.61 -14.62 -22.75
N TYR A 229 8.63 -15.14 -21.54
CA TYR A 229 9.47 -16.24 -21.12
C TYR A 229 8.62 -17.38 -20.59
N LEU A 230 9.04 -18.62 -20.85
CA LEU A 230 8.54 -19.81 -20.16
C LEU A 230 9.60 -20.29 -19.17
N LEU A 231 9.18 -20.51 -17.94
CA LEU A 231 9.98 -21.07 -16.86
C LEU A 231 9.49 -22.50 -16.63
N ASP A 232 10.35 -23.47 -16.95
CA ASP A 232 10.10 -24.88 -16.75
C ASP A 232 10.72 -25.35 -15.43
N GLY A 233 10.07 -26.29 -14.74
CA GLY A 233 10.55 -26.85 -13.48
C GLY A 233 10.17 -26.04 -12.23
N VAL A 234 9.25 -25.06 -12.34
CA VAL A 234 8.84 -24.20 -11.17
C VAL A 234 7.99 -24.95 -10.16
N ILE A 235 7.24 -25.96 -10.59
CA ILE A 235 6.46 -26.81 -9.68
C ILE A 235 7.42 -27.77 -8.98
N ASP A 236 7.28 -27.90 -7.66
CA ASP A 236 8.15 -28.72 -6.79
C ASP A 236 9.64 -28.32 -6.79
N ALA A 237 10.02 -27.17 -7.36
CA ALA A 237 11.38 -26.67 -7.31
C ALA A 237 11.83 -26.38 -5.88
N THR A 238 13.09 -26.68 -5.58
CA THR A 238 13.73 -26.45 -4.28
C THR A 238 14.74 -25.30 -4.32
N GLY A 239 15.04 -24.81 -5.50
CA GLY A 239 15.96 -23.71 -5.73
C GLY A 239 16.01 -23.25 -7.18
N PRO A 240 16.76 -22.17 -7.48
CA PRO A 240 16.83 -21.60 -8.82
C PRO A 240 17.51 -22.50 -9.86
N GLU A 241 18.29 -23.50 -9.43
CA GLU A 241 18.92 -24.50 -10.28
C GLU A 241 17.94 -25.48 -10.93
N ASP A 242 16.74 -25.63 -10.36
CA ASP A 242 15.69 -26.49 -10.90
C ASP A 242 14.92 -25.81 -12.04
N VAL A 243 15.07 -24.50 -12.21
CA VAL A 243 14.29 -23.68 -13.15
C VAL A 243 15.06 -23.37 -14.43
N THR A 244 14.47 -23.71 -15.57
CA THR A 244 14.99 -23.37 -16.89
C THR A 244 14.17 -22.24 -17.52
N VAL A 245 14.84 -21.18 -17.98
CA VAL A 245 14.21 -20.01 -18.60
C VAL A 245 14.41 -20.03 -20.11
N THR A 246 13.32 -19.95 -20.86
CA THR A 246 13.33 -19.87 -22.33
C THR A 246 12.53 -18.64 -22.78
N LYS A 247 13.16 -17.73 -23.55
CA LYS A 247 12.43 -16.65 -24.22
C LYS A 247 11.66 -17.23 -25.40
N VAL A 248 10.34 -16.96 -25.45
CA VAL A 248 9.44 -17.55 -26.46
C VAL A 248 8.71 -16.51 -27.30
N ALA A 249 8.73 -15.23 -26.93
CA ALA A 249 8.21 -14.14 -27.78
C ALA A 249 8.89 -12.82 -27.44
N ASP A 250 8.85 -11.87 -28.36
CA ASP A 250 9.37 -10.52 -28.19
C ASP A 250 8.53 -9.47 -28.98
N LYS A 251 8.98 -8.20 -28.98
CA LYS A 251 8.36 -7.07 -29.71
C LYS A 251 6.94 -6.74 -29.28
N LEU A 252 6.62 -6.94 -28.02
CA LEU A 252 5.31 -6.59 -27.45
C LEU A 252 5.29 -5.15 -26.95
N LEU A 253 4.13 -4.49 -27.09
CA LEU A 253 3.93 -3.08 -26.74
C LEU A 253 3.41 -2.93 -25.33
N ASN A 254 4.29 -2.69 -24.36
CA ASN A 254 3.95 -2.52 -22.94
C ASN A 254 2.91 -3.51 -22.42
N PRO A 255 3.14 -4.81 -22.52
CA PRO A 255 2.19 -5.80 -22.08
C PRO A 255 2.07 -5.78 -20.55
N MET A 256 0.83 -5.93 -20.03
CA MET A 256 0.52 -5.86 -18.61
C MET A 256 -0.35 -7.03 -18.12
N GLY A 257 -0.57 -8.02 -18.94
CA GLY A 257 -1.30 -9.24 -18.59
C GLY A 257 -1.04 -10.34 -19.62
N ILE A 258 -1.13 -11.58 -19.19
CA ILE A 258 -0.88 -12.78 -19.99
C ILE A 258 -1.82 -13.91 -19.59
N GLU A 259 -2.29 -14.67 -20.57
CA GLU A 259 -3.02 -15.93 -20.42
C GLU A 259 -2.49 -16.94 -21.42
N VAL A 260 -2.49 -18.19 -21.04
CA VAL A 260 -2.11 -19.30 -21.92
C VAL A 260 -3.31 -20.24 -22.08
N ILE A 261 -3.80 -20.37 -23.30
CA ILE A 261 -4.97 -21.18 -23.61
C ILE A 261 -4.60 -22.14 -24.75
N GLU A 262 -4.66 -23.42 -24.46
CA GLU A 262 -4.19 -24.46 -25.39
C GLU A 262 -2.74 -24.17 -25.85
N ASP A 263 -2.53 -24.04 -27.14
CA ASP A 263 -1.20 -23.80 -27.76
C ASP A 263 -0.98 -22.31 -28.08
N SER A 264 -1.77 -21.39 -27.51
CA SER A 264 -1.68 -19.96 -27.79
C SER A 264 -1.40 -19.17 -26.53
N ILE A 265 -0.61 -18.12 -26.66
CA ILE A 265 -0.38 -17.12 -25.61
C ILE A 265 -1.18 -15.87 -25.96
N PHE A 266 -1.96 -15.36 -25.03
CA PHE A 266 -2.70 -14.12 -25.16
C PHE A 266 -2.08 -13.06 -24.26
N VAL A 267 -1.90 -11.84 -24.80
CA VAL A 267 -1.24 -10.77 -24.08
C VAL A 267 -2.06 -9.47 -24.20
N SER A 268 -2.39 -8.85 -23.06
CA SER A 268 -2.96 -7.51 -23.06
C SER A 268 -1.85 -6.47 -23.24
N GLU A 269 -1.76 -5.93 -24.42
CA GLU A 269 -0.88 -4.83 -24.75
C GLU A 269 -1.59 -3.47 -24.52
N ARG A 270 -0.85 -2.40 -24.57
CA ARG A 270 -1.30 -1.04 -24.28
C ARG A 270 -2.67 -0.65 -24.89
N TYR A 271 -2.94 -1.03 -26.14
CA TYR A 271 -4.18 -0.70 -26.86
C TYR A 271 -4.82 -1.89 -27.58
N GLN A 272 -4.37 -3.10 -27.30
CA GLN A 272 -4.92 -4.29 -27.98
C GLN A 272 -4.71 -5.56 -27.16
N LEU A 273 -5.54 -6.56 -27.46
CA LEU A 273 -5.32 -7.96 -27.11
C LEU A 273 -4.66 -8.65 -28.29
N THR A 274 -3.51 -9.26 -28.04
CA THR A 274 -2.72 -9.98 -29.06
C THR A 274 -2.67 -11.45 -28.73
N GLN A 275 -2.97 -12.31 -29.71
CA GLN A 275 -2.70 -13.73 -29.69
C GLN A 275 -1.33 -13.98 -30.33
N LEU A 276 -0.49 -14.74 -29.64
CA LEU A 276 0.79 -15.21 -30.09
C LEU A 276 0.69 -16.70 -30.41
N THR A 277 1.15 -17.09 -31.58
CA THR A 277 1.17 -18.50 -32.04
C THR A 277 2.53 -18.87 -32.63
N ASP A 278 2.85 -20.15 -32.58
CA ASP A 278 4.06 -20.77 -33.14
C ASP A 278 3.64 -21.76 -34.24
N PRO A 279 3.39 -21.30 -35.48
CA PRO A 279 2.84 -22.16 -36.54
C PRO A 279 3.87 -23.12 -37.18
N ASP A 280 5.15 -22.87 -37.04
CA ASP A 280 6.20 -23.71 -37.54
C ASP A 280 6.81 -24.69 -36.52
N GLY A 281 6.43 -24.51 -35.23
CA GLY A 281 6.76 -25.43 -34.16
C GLY A 281 8.22 -25.35 -33.68
N ASP A 282 8.87 -24.19 -33.88
CA ASP A 282 10.26 -24.01 -33.47
C ASP A 282 10.43 -23.59 -32.00
N GLY A 283 9.32 -23.37 -31.29
CA GLY A 283 9.28 -22.97 -29.89
C GLY A 283 9.29 -21.45 -29.69
N PHE A 284 9.23 -20.65 -30.77
CA PHE A 284 9.17 -19.20 -30.70
C PHE A 284 7.86 -18.68 -31.31
N TYR A 285 7.05 -17.99 -30.51
CA TYR A 285 5.70 -17.47 -30.85
C TYR A 285 5.83 -16.17 -31.64
N ASP A 286 6.24 -16.24 -32.89
CA ASP A 286 6.53 -15.05 -33.71
C ASP A 286 5.34 -14.53 -34.53
N THR A 287 4.24 -15.28 -34.55
CA THR A 287 3.03 -14.86 -35.25
C THR A 287 2.08 -14.13 -34.29
N HIS A 288 1.98 -12.82 -34.46
CA HIS A 288 1.17 -11.94 -33.64
C HIS A 288 -0.14 -11.58 -34.35
N THR A 289 -1.26 -11.97 -33.79
CA THR A 289 -2.60 -11.69 -34.31
C THR A 289 -3.36 -10.78 -33.36
N LYS A 290 -3.77 -9.61 -33.84
CA LYS A 290 -4.65 -8.71 -33.08
C LYS A 290 -6.06 -9.28 -32.98
N ILE A 291 -6.55 -9.55 -31.76
CA ILE A 291 -7.89 -10.04 -31.48
C ILE A 291 -8.88 -8.87 -31.29
N ALA A 292 -8.50 -7.88 -30.49
CA ALA A 292 -9.33 -6.74 -30.16
C ALA A 292 -8.50 -5.47 -29.97
N GLY A 293 -9.13 -4.33 -29.86
CA GLY A 293 -8.44 -3.06 -29.58
C GLY A 293 -9.34 -2.04 -28.89
N TRP A 294 -8.70 -1.12 -28.18
CA TRP A 294 -9.34 -0.03 -27.43
C TRP A 294 -8.59 1.29 -27.60
N PRO A 295 -9.21 2.46 -27.24
CA PRO A 295 -8.60 3.76 -27.41
C PRO A 295 -7.30 3.94 -26.62
N ASP A 296 -6.31 4.61 -27.22
CA ASP A 296 -5.03 5.02 -26.64
C ASP A 296 -4.71 6.45 -27.07
N GLY A 297 -4.36 7.30 -26.13
CA GLY A 297 -4.00 8.70 -26.35
C GLY A 297 -2.49 8.96 -26.35
N GLY A 298 -1.67 7.93 -26.18
CA GLY A 298 -0.22 8.02 -26.15
C GLY A 298 0.35 8.53 -24.83
N ASN A 299 -0.46 8.60 -23.75
CA ASN A 299 0.04 8.95 -22.44
C ASN A 299 0.79 7.76 -21.81
N PHE A 300 1.87 8.02 -21.09
CA PHE A 300 2.71 6.98 -20.50
C PHE A 300 1.96 6.07 -19.53
N HIS A 301 0.86 6.50 -18.95
CA HIS A 301 0.07 5.80 -17.95
C HIS A 301 -1.18 5.08 -18.51
N GLU A 302 -1.46 5.18 -19.79
CA GLU A 302 -2.58 4.49 -20.42
C GLU A 302 -2.28 3.01 -20.63
N PHE A 303 -2.18 2.25 -19.55
CA PHE A 303 -1.99 0.81 -19.57
C PHE A 303 -3.31 0.04 -19.73
N ALA A 304 -3.19 -1.24 -20.12
CA ALA A 304 -4.24 -2.24 -20.11
C ALA A 304 -3.82 -3.35 -19.15
N PHE A 305 -4.29 -3.27 -17.90
CA PHE A 305 -3.82 -4.09 -16.80
C PHE A 305 -4.55 -5.42 -16.69
N GLY A 306 -3.79 -6.46 -16.41
CA GLY A 306 -4.28 -7.81 -16.20
C GLY A 306 -4.77 -8.46 -17.49
N LEU A 307 -5.09 -9.69 -17.39
CA LEU A 307 -5.83 -10.48 -18.37
C LEU A 307 -6.33 -11.72 -17.63
N ILE A 308 -7.62 -11.93 -17.67
CA ILE A 308 -8.25 -13.19 -17.24
C ILE A 308 -9.28 -13.60 -18.28
N HIS A 309 -9.71 -14.84 -18.28
CA HIS A 309 -10.72 -15.32 -19.21
C HIS A 309 -11.67 -16.34 -18.57
N ASP A 310 -12.89 -16.38 -19.08
CA ASP A 310 -13.82 -17.49 -18.91
C ASP A 310 -14.04 -18.21 -20.25
N GLU A 311 -15.10 -18.98 -20.35
CA GLU A 311 -15.44 -19.71 -21.58
C GLU A 311 -15.71 -18.78 -22.75
N ASP A 312 -16.38 -17.63 -22.50
CA ASP A 312 -16.91 -16.72 -23.52
C ASP A 312 -16.07 -15.46 -23.72
N TYR A 313 -15.40 -14.94 -22.66
CA TYR A 313 -14.81 -13.61 -22.67
C TYR A 313 -13.38 -13.60 -22.13
N PHE A 314 -12.59 -12.61 -22.61
CA PHE A 314 -11.46 -12.06 -21.88
C PHE A 314 -11.85 -10.80 -21.13
N TYR A 315 -11.15 -10.48 -20.01
CA TYR A 315 -11.38 -9.28 -19.22
C TYR A 315 -10.08 -8.54 -18.98
N VAL A 316 -10.12 -7.21 -19.10
CA VAL A 316 -8.97 -6.30 -18.99
C VAL A 316 -9.40 -5.00 -18.32
N ASN A 317 -8.53 -4.38 -17.53
CA ASN A 317 -8.76 -3.06 -16.95
C ASN A 317 -7.94 -1.98 -17.68
N LEU A 318 -8.56 -0.86 -18.01
CA LEU A 318 -7.94 0.26 -18.73
C LEU A 318 -7.69 1.44 -17.79
N SER A 319 -6.44 1.85 -17.57
CA SER A 319 -6.12 3.00 -16.75
C SER A 319 -6.32 4.34 -17.49
N VAL A 320 -6.55 5.41 -16.73
CA VAL A 320 -6.60 6.78 -17.27
C VAL A 320 -5.22 7.34 -17.57
N ALA A 321 -5.13 8.39 -18.37
CA ALA A 321 -3.94 9.21 -18.51
C ALA A 321 -3.71 10.04 -17.24
N ILE A 322 -2.44 10.19 -16.85
CA ILE A 322 -2.03 11.07 -15.76
C ILE A 322 -0.89 11.99 -16.19
N ASP A 323 -0.78 13.15 -15.54
CA ASP A 323 0.33 14.07 -15.69
C ASP A 323 1.54 13.62 -14.84
N ASN A 324 2.72 14.13 -15.14
CA ASN A 324 3.88 13.97 -14.28
C ASN A 324 3.57 14.55 -12.89
N GLY A 325 3.66 13.71 -11.86
CA GLY A 325 3.24 14.08 -10.50
C GLY A 325 1.92 13.44 -10.06
N GLY A 326 1.26 12.68 -10.96
CA GLY A 326 0.17 11.77 -10.60
C GLY A 326 -1.24 12.35 -10.68
N ALA A 327 -1.43 13.63 -11.06
CA ALA A 327 -2.75 14.19 -11.29
C ALA A 327 -3.40 13.56 -12.54
N THR A 328 -4.72 13.35 -12.50
CA THR A 328 -5.46 12.87 -13.67
C THR A 328 -5.42 13.93 -14.79
N THR A 329 -4.91 13.55 -15.96
CA THR A 329 -4.84 14.45 -17.12
C THR A 329 -6.23 14.96 -17.51
N THR A 330 -6.34 16.25 -17.74
CA THR A 330 -7.61 16.89 -18.10
C THR A 330 -7.42 17.87 -19.25
N PRO A 331 -8.07 17.68 -20.42
CA PRO A 331 -8.94 16.54 -20.76
C PRO A 331 -8.16 15.23 -20.99
N GLN A 332 -8.83 14.09 -20.83
CA GLN A 332 -8.26 12.78 -21.18
C GLN A 332 -7.94 12.72 -22.68
N PRO A 333 -6.74 12.25 -23.09
CA PRO A 333 -6.36 12.17 -24.51
C PRO A 333 -7.07 11.03 -25.26
N ALA A 334 -7.52 9.99 -24.56
CA ALA A 334 -8.33 8.92 -25.13
C ALA A 334 -9.67 8.78 -24.41
N ALA A 335 -10.70 8.43 -25.16
CA ALA A 335 -12.03 8.21 -24.61
C ALA A 335 -12.14 6.86 -23.86
N ASN A 336 -13.08 6.78 -22.92
CA ASN A 336 -13.49 5.53 -22.24
C ASN A 336 -12.36 4.81 -21.49
N ARG A 337 -11.32 5.52 -21.08
CA ARG A 337 -10.29 5.02 -20.17
C ARG A 337 -10.81 5.12 -18.73
N GLY A 338 -10.18 4.40 -17.79
CA GLY A 338 -10.67 4.27 -16.42
C GLY A 338 -11.84 3.29 -16.31
N THR A 339 -11.81 2.23 -17.11
CA THR A 339 -12.90 1.24 -17.22
C THR A 339 -12.39 -0.20 -17.17
N ALA A 340 -13.26 -1.11 -16.73
CA ALA A 340 -13.12 -2.54 -16.99
C ALA A 340 -13.85 -2.90 -18.29
N ILE A 341 -13.23 -3.71 -19.12
CA ILE A 341 -13.79 -4.19 -20.39
C ILE A 341 -13.83 -5.70 -20.44
N LYS A 342 -14.76 -6.24 -21.21
CA LYS A 342 -14.77 -7.64 -21.66
C LYS A 342 -14.69 -7.71 -23.18
N ILE A 343 -14.04 -8.76 -23.67
CA ILE A 343 -13.78 -9.00 -25.10
C ILE A 343 -14.35 -10.37 -25.41
N ASP A 344 -15.31 -10.44 -26.30
CA ASP A 344 -15.90 -11.70 -26.78
C ASP A 344 -14.83 -12.52 -27.50
N ARG A 345 -14.61 -13.75 -27.06
CA ARG A 345 -13.52 -14.61 -27.55
C ARG A 345 -13.72 -15.06 -29.00
N ALA A 346 -14.96 -15.17 -29.44
CA ALA A 346 -15.27 -15.62 -30.78
C ALA A 346 -15.23 -14.49 -31.83
N THR A 347 -15.58 -13.27 -31.42
CA THR A 347 -15.75 -12.13 -32.34
C THR A 347 -14.71 -11.02 -32.16
N GLY A 348 -14.07 -10.93 -31.01
CA GLY A 348 -13.21 -9.80 -30.63
C GLY A 348 -13.98 -8.52 -30.26
N GLU A 349 -15.32 -8.59 -30.12
CA GLU A 349 -16.12 -7.42 -29.75
C GLU A 349 -15.80 -6.97 -28.32
N VAL A 350 -15.56 -5.66 -28.16
CA VAL A 350 -15.24 -5.03 -26.86
C VAL A 350 -16.47 -4.42 -26.26
N THR A 351 -16.81 -4.81 -25.04
CA THR A 351 -17.89 -4.24 -24.23
C THR A 351 -17.34 -3.63 -22.96
N TYR A 352 -17.76 -2.40 -22.65
CA TYR A 352 -17.43 -1.76 -21.37
C TYR A 352 -18.35 -2.29 -20.26
N VAL A 353 -17.77 -2.64 -19.11
CA VAL A 353 -18.47 -3.30 -17.99
C VAL A 353 -18.68 -2.34 -16.83
N ALA A 354 -17.61 -1.68 -16.38
CA ALA A 354 -17.61 -0.77 -15.24
C ALA A 354 -16.67 0.40 -15.47
N GLY A 355 -16.81 1.47 -14.70
CA GLY A 355 -15.97 2.65 -14.81
C GLY A 355 -15.71 3.35 -13.50
N GLY A 356 -15.13 4.56 -13.58
CA GLY A 356 -14.72 5.31 -12.40
C GLY A 356 -13.48 4.73 -11.73
N LEU A 357 -12.61 4.12 -12.52
CA LEU A 357 -11.32 3.56 -12.11
C LEU A 357 -10.19 4.51 -12.53
N ARG A 358 -9.14 4.60 -11.73
CA ARG A 358 -7.97 5.44 -12.06
C ARG A 358 -6.81 4.62 -12.64
N THR A 359 -6.25 3.76 -11.81
CA THR A 359 -5.14 2.87 -12.15
C THR A 359 -5.51 1.48 -11.67
N PRO A 360 -6.41 0.81 -12.38
CA PRO A 360 -6.90 -0.51 -11.97
C PRO A 360 -5.85 -1.58 -12.26
N ASN A 361 -4.84 -1.68 -11.41
CA ASN A 361 -3.62 -2.46 -11.61
C ASN A 361 -3.81 -3.98 -11.38
N GLY A 362 -4.99 -4.49 -11.51
CA GLY A 362 -5.20 -5.92 -11.44
C GLY A 362 -6.65 -6.33 -11.62
N ILE A 363 -6.84 -7.54 -12.12
CA ILE A 363 -8.13 -8.19 -12.28
C ILE A 363 -7.99 -9.68 -11.99
N GLY A 364 -8.98 -10.29 -11.37
CA GLY A 364 -8.97 -11.72 -11.05
C GLY A 364 -10.37 -12.24 -10.69
N PHE A 365 -10.54 -13.54 -10.78
CA PHE A 365 -11.73 -14.21 -10.24
C PHE A 365 -11.62 -14.32 -8.73
N GLY A 366 -12.72 -14.06 -8.04
CA GLY A 366 -12.86 -14.15 -6.60
C GLY A 366 -13.91 -15.15 -6.16
N PRO A 367 -14.46 -15.01 -4.95
CA PRO A 367 -15.52 -15.86 -4.46
C PRO A 367 -16.72 -15.92 -5.42
N GLU A 368 -17.37 -17.06 -5.48
CA GLU A 368 -18.53 -17.35 -6.36
C GLU A 368 -18.23 -17.23 -7.87
N GLY A 369 -16.96 -17.13 -8.28
CA GLY A 369 -16.58 -16.92 -9.68
C GLY A 369 -16.76 -15.49 -10.17
N GLU A 370 -17.06 -14.56 -9.27
CA GLU A 370 -17.23 -13.14 -9.57
C GLU A 370 -15.89 -12.45 -9.87
N ILE A 371 -15.94 -11.35 -10.60
CA ILE A 371 -14.72 -10.63 -11.04
C ILE A 371 -14.40 -9.48 -10.08
N PHE A 372 -13.16 -9.44 -9.65
CA PHE A 372 -12.64 -8.37 -8.80
C PHE A 372 -11.48 -7.65 -9.46
N GLY A 373 -11.39 -6.35 -9.19
CA GLY A 373 -10.26 -5.52 -9.59
C GLY A 373 -9.68 -4.76 -8.42
N THR A 374 -8.38 -4.50 -8.47
CA THR A 374 -7.76 -3.52 -7.58
C THR A 374 -7.63 -2.19 -8.28
N ASP A 375 -7.84 -1.08 -7.57
CA ASP A 375 -7.65 0.26 -8.13
C ASP A 375 -6.87 1.14 -7.17
N ASN A 376 -5.90 1.89 -7.70
CA ASN A 376 -5.06 2.77 -6.90
C ASN A 376 -5.81 4.04 -6.50
N GLN A 377 -5.35 4.64 -5.38
CA GLN A 377 -5.74 5.98 -4.97
C GLN A 377 -5.62 6.96 -6.14
N GLY A 378 -6.36 8.03 -6.12
CA GLY A 378 -6.30 8.96 -7.23
C GLY A 378 -6.66 10.38 -6.86
N ALA A 379 -6.02 11.33 -7.52
CA ALA A 379 -6.21 12.77 -7.47
C ALA A 379 -6.64 13.32 -6.08
N TRP A 380 -7.89 13.09 -5.68
CA TRP A 380 -8.50 13.56 -4.44
C TRP A 380 -8.86 12.43 -3.45
N LEU A 381 -8.84 11.16 -3.90
CA LEU A 381 -9.25 10.00 -3.09
C LEU A 381 -8.00 9.29 -2.52
N PRO A 382 -7.70 9.41 -1.21
CA PRO A 382 -6.46 8.91 -0.61
C PRO A 382 -6.57 7.44 -0.19
N ALA A 383 -7.24 6.61 -0.98
CA ALA A 383 -7.41 5.18 -0.70
C ALA A 383 -7.40 4.36 -1.98
N ASN A 384 -6.71 3.23 -1.92
CA ASN A 384 -6.83 2.17 -2.90
C ASN A 384 -8.10 1.36 -2.61
N LYS A 385 -8.50 0.51 -3.54
CA LYS A 385 -9.75 -0.24 -3.46
C LYS A 385 -9.58 -1.66 -4.01
N LEU A 386 -10.31 -2.62 -3.43
CA LEU A 386 -10.73 -3.84 -4.09
C LEU A 386 -12.20 -3.67 -4.50
N VAL A 387 -12.49 -3.73 -5.78
CA VAL A 387 -13.81 -3.51 -6.34
C VAL A 387 -14.38 -4.80 -6.91
N HIS A 388 -15.68 -5.02 -6.73
CA HIS A 388 -16.43 -6.06 -7.41
C HIS A 388 -16.91 -5.50 -8.76
N ILE A 389 -16.36 -6.05 -9.85
CA ILE A 389 -16.63 -5.59 -11.22
C ILE A 389 -17.90 -6.24 -11.75
N GLU A 390 -18.96 -5.47 -11.79
CA GLU A 390 -20.24 -5.85 -12.38
C GLU A 390 -20.68 -4.83 -13.44
N GLN A 391 -21.61 -5.24 -14.32
CA GLN A 391 -22.14 -4.36 -15.35
C GLN A 391 -22.74 -3.08 -14.74
N ASP A 392 -22.40 -1.94 -15.32
CA ASP A 392 -22.90 -0.59 -14.98
C ASP A 392 -22.43 -0.03 -13.62
N LYS A 393 -21.47 -0.65 -12.92
CA LYS A 393 -20.88 -0.10 -11.69
C LYS A 393 -19.97 1.11 -12.00
N PHE A 394 -19.93 2.08 -11.07
CA PHE A 394 -19.09 3.27 -11.14
C PHE A 394 -18.35 3.50 -9.82
N PHE A 395 -17.00 3.55 -9.84
CA PHE A 395 -16.15 3.54 -8.64
C PHE A 395 -15.52 4.90 -8.31
N ASN A 396 -16.21 5.99 -8.66
CA ASN A 396 -15.96 7.33 -8.14
C ASN A 396 -14.72 8.07 -8.67
N HIS A 397 -14.09 7.62 -9.76
CA HIS A 397 -13.04 8.39 -10.42
C HIS A 397 -13.60 9.05 -11.70
N PHE A 398 -13.89 10.35 -11.61
CA PHE A 398 -14.45 11.13 -12.72
C PHE A 398 -13.36 11.56 -13.68
N THR A 399 -13.67 11.59 -14.97
CA THR A 399 -12.80 12.07 -16.03
C THR A 399 -13.45 13.22 -16.84
N THR A 400 -12.65 13.92 -17.63
CA THR A 400 -13.15 14.93 -18.60
C THR A 400 -12.54 14.61 -19.97
N PRO A 401 -13.32 14.35 -21.03
CA PRO A 401 -14.79 14.19 -20.99
C PRO A 401 -15.24 13.02 -20.09
N ALA A 402 -16.50 13.06 -19.68
CA ALA A 402 -17.10 12.01 -18.84
C ALA A 402 -16.98 10.63 -19.50
N GLY A 403 -16.65 9.63 -18.69
CA GLY A 403 -16.62 8.23 -19.09
C GLY A 403 -18.03 7.63 -19.28
N PRO A 404 -18.12 6.39 -19.76
CA PRO A 404 -19.42 5.77 -20.10
C PRO A 404 -20.32 5.52 -18.89
N PHE A 405 -19.74 5.51 -17.67
CA PHE A 405 -20.49 5.20 -16.43
C PHE A 405 -20.56 6.38 -15.45
N ASP A 406 -19.99 7.56 -15.76
CA ASP A 406 -19.89 8.70 -14.85
C ASP A 406 -21.26 9.26 -14.43
N ALA A 407 -22.35 8.92 -15.15
CA ALA A 407 -23.70 9.30 -14.79
C ALA A 407 -24.39 8.31 -13.81
N ASN A 408 -23.76 7.17 -13.56
CA ASN A 408 -24.31 6.14 -12.67
C ASN A 408 -24.05 6.48 -11.19
N PRO A 409 -24.88 5.99 -10.27
CA PRO A 409 -24.59 6.12 -8.84
C PRO A 409 -23.23 5.53 -8.48
N VAL A 410 -22.54 6.17 -7.53
CA VAL A 410 -21.25 5.65 -7.03
C VAL A 410 -21.46 4.33 -6.31
N SER A 411 -20.76 3.30 -6.76
CA SER A 411 -20.71 1.99 -6.13
C SER A 411 -19.65 1.96 -5.03
N GLN A 412 -19.95 1.30 -3.92
CA GLN A 412 -18.96 1.08 -2.87
C GLN A 412 -17.99 -0.02 -3.30
N PRO A 413 -16.70 0.09 -2.96
CA PRO A 413 -15.77 -1.02 -3.13
C PRO A 413 -16.06 -2.14 -2.11
N ALA A 414 -15.67 -3.36 -2.45
CA ALA A 414 -15.71 -4.48 -1.50
C ALA A 414 -14.79 -4.24 -0.30
N LEU A 415 -13.62 -3.58 -0.54
CA LEU A 415 -12.69 -3.16 0.50
C LEU A 415 -12.08 -1.81 0.16
N TRP A 416 -11.96 -0.96 1.17
CA TRP A 416 -11.06 0.18 1.16
C TRP A 416 -9.68 -0.25 1.64
N LEU A 417 -8.64 0.19 0.92
CA LEU A 417 -7.24 -0.08 1.22
C LEU A 417 -6.52 1.27 1.38
N PRO A 418 -6.59 1.90 2.56
CA PRO A 418 -6.03 3.23 2.79
C PRO A 418 -4.58 3.33 2.34
N GLN A 419 -4.28 4.44 1.64
CA GLN A 419 -2.96 4.74 1.11
C GLN A 419 -1.95 4.90 2.24
N ASN A 420 -0.75 4.36 2.07
CA ASN A 420 0.36 4.39 3.02
C ASN A 420 0.13 3.64 4.35
N GLU A 421 -1.03 3.01 4.55
CA GLU A 421 -1.32 2.22 5.75
C GLU A 421 -1.52 0.74 5.43
N ILE A 422 -2.37 0.46 4.45
CA ILE A 422 -2.73 -0.91 4.07
C ILE A 422 -2.13 -1.27 2.72
N ALA A 423 -2.22 -0.40 1.72
CA ALA A 423 -1.68 -0.63 0.39
C ALA A 423 -1.19 0.67 -0.25
N ASN A 424 -0.31 0.54 -1.24
CA ASN A 424 0.15 1.68 -2.03
C ASN A 424 0.34 1.35 -3.51
N SER A 425 -0.24 0.44 -4.04
CA SER A 425 -0.40 0.05 -5.44
C SER A 425 -0.76 -1.43 -5.49
N PRO A 426 -1.96 -1.80 -5.10
CA PRO A 426 -2.36 -3.19 -5.07
C PRO A 426 -2.37 -3.77 -6.48
N GLY A 427 -1.82 -4.98 -6.61
CA GLY A 427 -1.74 -5.75 -7.86
C GLY A 427 -2.90 -6.72 -8.03
N ASN A 428 -2.72 -7.71 -8.92
CA ASN A 428 -3.75 -8.68 -9.25
C ASN A 428 -4.32 -9.40 -8.01
N PRO A 429 -5.64 -9.42 -7.84
CA PRO A 429 -6.29 -10.23 -6.83
C PRO A 429 -6.35 -11.71 -7.31
N ILE A 430 -6.01 -12.63 -6.42
CA ILE A 430 -6.01 -14.08 -6.71
C ILE A 430 -6.82 -14.80 -5.64
N LEU A 431 -7.78 -15.63 -6.04
CA LEU A 431 -8.54 -16.49 -5.13
C LEU A 431 -7.66 -17.68 -4.69
N VAL A 432 -7.55 -17.87 -3.38
CA VAL A 432 -6.91 -19.07 -2.81
C VAL A 432 -7.88 -20.24 -2.95
N GLN A 433 -7.46 -21.26 -3.69
CA GLN A 433 -8.31 -22.41 -4.00
C GLN A 433 -8.33 -23.44 -2.88
N ASP A 434 -7.18 -23.66 -2.23
CA ASP A 434 -6.97 -24.74 -1.27
C ASP A 434 -6.27 -24.26 0.01
N GLY A 435 -6.25 -25.13 1.03
CA GLY A 435 -5.54 -24.87 2.29
C GLY A 435 -6.33 -24.03 3.29
N GLU A 436 -5.63 -23.52 4.30
CA GLU A 436 -6.23 -22.80 5.43
C GLU A 436 -7.00 -21.53 5.03
N PHE A 437 -6.58 -20.88 3.97
CA PHE A 437 -7.16 -19.62 3.49
C PHE A 437 -8.03 -19.78 2.25
N ALA A 438 -8.45 -21.03 1.94
CA ALA A 438 -9.33 -21.30 0.81
C ALA A 438 -10.59 -20.41 0.82
N GLY A 439 -10.95 -19.87 -0.33
CA GLY A 439 -12.06 -18.93 -0.49
C GLY A 439 -11.75 -17.47 -0.14
N GLN A 440 -10.54 -17.16 0.34
CA GLN A 440 -10.05 -15.79 0.53
C GLN A 440 -9.20 -15.36 -0.67
N MET A 441 -8.94 -14.06 -0.78
CA MET A 441 -8.12 -13.52 -1.89
C MET A 441 -6.76 -13.05 -1.39
N LEU A 442 -5.74 -13.21 -2.21
CA LEU A 442 -4.43 -12.57 -2.02
C LEU A 442 -4.31 -11.38 -2.98
N LEU A 443 -3.77 -10.28 -2.47
CA LEU A 443 -3.52 -9.04 -3.21
C LEU A 443 -2.04 -8.70 -3.08
N GLY A 444 -1.32 -8.59 -4.20
CA GLY A 444 0.06 -8.07 -4.19
C GLY A 444 0.09 -6.58 -3.94
N ASP A 445 1.20 -6.05 -3.44
CA ASP A 445 1.45 -4.61 -3.40
C ASP A 445 2.79 -4.30 -4.06
N VAL A 446 2.74 -3.49 -5.13
CA VAL A 446 3.93 -3.16 -5.94
C VAL A 446 4.89 -2.24 -5.21
N THR A 447 4.37 -1.37 -4.32
CA THR A 447 5.17 -0.35 -3.66
C THR A 447 5.76 -0.83 -2.34
N TYR A 448 4.97 -1.48 -1.50
CA TYR A 448 5.45 -1.98 -0.20
C TYR A 448 6.02 -3.39 -0.26
N GLY A 449 5.79 -4.10 -1.36
CA GLY A 449 6.09 -5.53 -1.46
C GLY A 449 5.13 -6.38 -0.64
N GLY A 450 5.28 -7.70 -0.75
CA GLY A 450 4.48 -8.66 0.01
C GLY A 450 3.03 -8.80 -0.46
N LEU A 451 2.25 -9.49 0.35
CA LEU A 451 0.87 -9.86 0.06
C LEU A 451 -0.07 -9.39 1.18
N GLN A 452 -1.21 -8.87 0.77
CA GLN A 452 -2.39 -8.69 1.62
C GLN A 452 -3.33 -9.89 1.42
N ARG A 453 -4.08 -10.26 2.44
CA ARG A 453 -5.11 -11.29 2.35
C ARG A 453 -6.47 -10.67 2.68
N ALA A 454 -7.42 -10.81 1.76
CA ALA A 454 -8.76 -10.29 1.89
C ALA A 454 -9.76 -11.44 2.15
N PHE A 455 -10.51 -11.33 3.25
CA PHE A 455 -11.70 -12.10 3.50
C PHE A 455 -12.91 -11.32 3.01
N LEU A 456 -13.74 -11.93 2.16
CA LEU A 456 -14.95 -11.33 1.61
C LEU A 456 -16.17 -12.14 2.00
N GLU A 457 -17.26 -11.43 2.27
CA GLU A 457 -18.59 -12.00 2.45
C GLU A 457 -19.63 -11.17 1.68
N LYS A 458 -20.72 -11.79 1.27
CA LYS A 458 -21.81 -11.11 0.57
C LYS A 458 -22.91 -10.76 1.56
N VAL A 459 -23.21 -9.47 1.70
CA VAL A 459 -24.26 -8.95 2.60
C VAL A 459 -25.22 -8.12 1.76
N ASP A 460 -26.50 -8.48 1.79
CA ASP A 460 -27.55 -7.84 0.99
C ASP A 460 -27.24 -7.75 -0.52
N GLY A 461 -26.47 -8.72 -1.03
CA GLY A 461 -26.09 -8.79 -2.45
C GLY A 461 -24.77 -8.09 -2.80
N GLU A 462 -24.19 -7.32 -1.91
CA GLU A 462 -22.91 -6.62 -2.13
C GLU A 462 -21.78 -7.30 -1.35
N PHE A 463 -20.57 -7.36 -1.94
CA PHE A 463 -19.39 -7.86 -1.23
C PHE A 463 -18.80 -6.81 -0.30
N GLN A 464 -18.47 -7.26 0.89
CA GLN A 464 -17.71 -6.52 1.89
C GLN A 464 -16.76 -7.46 2.61
N GLY A 465 -15.84 -6.95 3.43
CA GLY A 465 -14.95 -7.82 4.17
C GLY A 465 -13.87 -7.12 4.98
N ALA A 466 -12.78 -7.84 5.21
CA ALA A 466 -11.62 -7.36 5.95
C ALA A 466 -10.32 -7.75 5.24
N VAL A 467 -9.29 -6.94 5.43
CA VAL A 467 -7.95 -7.17 4.88
C VAL A 467 -6.96 -7.42 6.01
N PHE A 468 -6.03 -8.34 5.78
CA PHE A 468 -4.99 -8.73 6.72
C PHE A 468 -3.64 -8.74 5.98
N ARG A 469 -2.57 -8.35 6.65
CA ARG A 469 -1.24 -8.57 6.11
C ARG A 469 -0.94 -10.08 6.10
N HIS A 470 -0.53 -10.61 4.97
CA HIS A 470 -0.24 -12.04 4.79
C HIS A 470 1.25 -12.33 4.82
N THR A 471 2.05 -11.50 4.15
CA THR A 471 3.50 -11.51 4.26
C THR A 471 3.99 -10.10 4.60
N ALA A 472 5.18 -9.98 5.20
CA ALA A 472 5.88 -8.73 5.37
C ALA A 472 6.96 -8.60 4.30
N GLY A 473 7.09 -7.42 3.72
CA GLY A 473 8.09 -7.09 2.71
C GLY A 473 8.57 -5.67 2.89
#